data_bab23c8b3895871786e3a576f319eee7
#
_entry.id   bab23c8b3895871786e3a576f319eee7
#
_cell.length_a   1.000
_cell.length_b   1.000
_cell.length_c   1.000
_cell.angle_alpha   90.00
_cell.angle_beta   90.00
_cell.angle_gamma   90.00
#
_symmetry.space_group_name_H-M   'P 1'
#
loop_
_entity.id
_entity.type
_entity.pdbx_description
1 polymer ?
#
loop_
_entity_poly.entity_id
_entity_poly.type
_entity_poly.pdbx_seq_one_letter_code
_entity_poly.pdbx_strand_id
1 'polypeptide(L)' 'MVGPCRVSVFRNVVFVNGSEVEIPKVVLEIRYKDRNGKWRGTQGITLREIPKAIMALQKAFEYLQG' A
#
# COMPACT_ATOMS: atom_id res chain seq x y z
N MET A 1 0.66 -1.47 -9.57
CA MET A 1 1.83 -2.09 -8.92
C MET A 1 3.10 -1.57 -9.55
N VAL A 2 4.10 -1.23 -8.77
CA VAL A 2 5.39 -0.74 -9.26
C VAL A 2 6.46 -1.75 -8.85
N GLY A 3 6.97 -2.54 -9.82
CA GLY A 3 7.89 -3.63 -9.55
C GLY A 3 7.29 -4.61 -8.53
N PRO A 4 8.03 -4.98 -7.48
CA PRO A 4 7.51 -5.86 -6.44
C PRO A 4 6.62 -5.16 -5.43
N CYS A 5 6.46 -3.84 -5.51
CA CYS A 5 5.69 -3.06 -4.56
C CYS A 5 4.22 -3.03 -4.95
N ARG A 6 3.36 -3.38 -4.01
CA ARG A 6 1.91 -3.34 -4.19
C ARG A 6 1.32 -2.37 -3.18
N VAL A 7 0.53 -1.43 -3.68
CA VAL A 7 -0.20 -0.48 -2.84
C VAL A 7 -1.68 -0.81 -2.91
N SER A 8 -2.29 -0.98 -1.76
CA SER A 8 -3.73 -1.19 -1.65
C SER A 8 -4.36 -0.02 -0.93
N VAL A 9 -5.47 0.48 -1.46
CA VAL A 9 -6.20 1.59 -0.87
C VAL A 9 -7.52 1.08 -0.36
N PHE A 10 -7.77 1.29 0.93
CA PHE A 10 -9.01 0.92 1.60
C PHE A 10 -9.69 2.17 2.12
N ARG A 11 -11.01 2.15 2.13
CA ARG A 11 -11.79 3.23 2.71
C ARG A 11 -12.52 2.70 3.93
N ASN A 12 -12.17 3.25 5.09
CA ASN A 12 -12.77 2.87 6.36
C ASN A 12 -13.72 3.95 6.82
N VAL A 13 -14.87 3.54 7.32
CA VAL A 13 -15.83 4.46 7.92
C VAL A 13 -15.67 4.40 9.43
N VAL A 14 -15.47 5.56 10.05
CA VAL A 14 -15.38 5.70 11.50
C VAL A 14 -16.39 6.73 11.96
N PHE A 15 -16.78 6.64 13.23
CA PHE A 15 -17.68 7.63 13.82
C PHE A 15 -16.87 8.61 14.67
N VAL A 16 -17.00 9.87 14.35
CA VAL A 16 -16.37 10.97 15.10
C VAL A 16 -17.48 11.92 15.52
N ASN A 17 -17.67 12.08 16.83
CA ASN A 17 -18.72 12.94 17.38
C ASN A 17 -20.12 12.64 16.83
N GLY A 18 -20.42 11.35 16.62
CA GLY A 18 -21.71 10.92 16.09
C GLY A 18 -21.88 11.03 14.59
N SER A 19 -20.87 11.49 13.87
CA SER A 19 -20.90 11.60 12.41
C SER A 19 -20.01 10.56 11.76
N GLU A 20 -20.46 10.03 10.61
CA GLU A 20 -19.62 9.13 9.82
C GLU A 20 -18.55 9.91 9.09
N VAL A 21 -17.31 9.45 9.21
CA VAL A 21 -16.17 10.01 8.50
C VAL A 21 -15.48 8.88 7.76
N GLU A 22 -15.27 9.05 6.47
CA GLU A 22 -14.55 8.07 5.65
C GLU A 22 -13.06 8.43 5.66
N ILE A 23 -12.23 7.50 6.13
CA ILE A 23 -10.79 7.69 6.20
C ILE A 23 -10.12 6.72 5.24
N PRO A 24 -9.40 7.22 4.22
CA PRO A 24 -8.62 6.34 3.35
C PRO A 24 -7.42 5.79 4.09
N LYS A 25 -7.16 4.50 3.88
CA LYS A 25 -6.00 3.82 4.45
C LYS A 25 -5.20 3.20 3.31
N VAL A 26 -3.90 3.43 3.33
CA VAL A 26 -2.99 2.90 2.32
C VAL A 26 -2.10 1.85 2.96
N VAL A 27 -2.03 0.68 2.34
CA VAL A 27 -1.16 -0.40 2.77
C VAL A 27 -0.15 -0.67 1.67
N LEU A 28 1.13 -0.60 2.02
CA LEU A 28 2.23 -0.93 1.12
C LEU A 28 2.75 -2.32 1.46
N GLU A 29 2.87 -3.15 0.43
CA GLU A 29 3.32 -4.53 0.58
C GLU A 29 4.37 -4.82 -0.48
N ILE A 30 5.43 -5.53 -0.08
CA ILE A 30 6.42 -6.05 -1.00
C ILE A 30 6.09 -7.50 -1.28
N ARG A 31 5.93 -7.86 -2.56
CA ARG A 31 5.59 -9.21 -2.99
C ARG A 31 6.85 -9.90 -3.48
N TYR A 32 7.00 -11.15 -3.06
CA TYR A 32 8.13 -11.97 -3.51
C TYR A 32 7.70 -13.44 -3.62
N LYS A 33 8.48 -14.19 -4.38
CA LYS A 33 8.24 -15.62 -4.58
C LYS A 33 9.17 -16.40 -3.67
N ASP A 34 8.61 -17.30 -2.86
CA ASP A 34 9.41 -18.11 -1.95
C ASP A 34 10.04 -19.32 -2.66
N ARG A 35 10.74 -20.16 -1.89
CA ARG A 35 11.42 -21.34 -2.44
C ARG A 35 10.46 -22.33 -3.06
N ASN A 36 9.22 -22.38 -2.59
CA ASN A 36 8.19 -23.30 -3.07
C ASN A 36 7.42 -22.73 -4.26
N GLY A 37 7.82 -21.56 -4.76
CA GLY A 37 7.14 -20.91 -5.87
C GLY A 37 5.86 -20.21 -5.48
N LYS A 38 5.59 -20.04 -4.19
CA LYS A 38 4.39 -19.33 -3.72
C LYS A 38 4.68 -17.85 -3.54
N TRP A 39 3.72 -17.03 -3.91
CA TRP A 39 3.81 -15.59 -3.69
C TRP A 39 3.53 -15.26 -2.24
N ARG A 40 4.40 -14.44 -1.67
CA ARG A 40 4.26 -13.96 -0.30
C ARG A 40 4.40 -12.45 -0.28
N GLY A 41 3.87 -11.83 0.79
CA GLY A 41 3.96 -10.41 0.99
C GLY A 41 4.63 -10.08 2.31
N THR A 42 5.34 -8.95 2.35
CA THR A 42 5.93 -8.44 3.58
C THR A 42 5.84 -6.93 3.57
N GLN A 43 5.77 -6.34 4.75
CA GLN A 43 5.82 -4.89 4.93
C GLN A 43 7.25 -4.39 5.15
N GLY A 44 8.22 -5.30 5.30
CA GLY A 44 9.62 -4.93 5.40
C GLY A 44 10.15 -4.50 4.04
N ILE A 45 10.86 -3.38 4.00
CA ILE A 45 11.38 -2.80 2.76
C ILE A 45 12.90 -2.76 2.85
N THR A 46 13.57 -3.36 1.86
CA THR A 46 15.02 -3.29 1.76
C THR A 46 15.42 -2.08 0.93
N LEU A 47 16.72 -1.76 0.95
CA LEU A 47 17.25 -0.63 0.19
C LEU A 47 16.89 -0.70 -1.29
N ARG A 48 16.83 -1.91 -1.85
CA ARG A 48 16.55 -2.10 -3.28
C ARG A 48 15.13 -1.69 -3.66
N GLU A 49 14.17 -1.87 -2.75
CA GLU A 49 12.77 -1.58 -3.02
C GLU A 49 12.36 -0.15 -2.71
N ILE A 50 13.20 0.61 -1.96
CA ILE A 50 12.84 1.96 -1.53
C ILE A 50 12.43 2.87 -2.70
N PRO A 51 13.19 2.96 -3.81
CA PRO A 51 12.78 3.84 -4.92
C PRO A 51 11.42 3.45 -5.50
N LYS A 52 11.15 2.16 -5.63
CA LYS A 52 9.88 1.68 -6.18
C LYS A 52 8.74 1.91 -5.20
N ALA A 53 9.01 1.77 -3.89
CA ALA A 53 8.01 2.07 -2.87
C ALA A 53 7.63 3.55 -2.90
N ILE A 54 8.59 4.44 -3.09
CA ILE A 54 8.33 5.88 -3.21
C ILE A 54 7.42 6.14 -4.40
N MET A 55 7.72 5.55 -5.56
CA MET A 55 6.89 5.72 -6.76
C MET A 55 5.48 5.19 -6.55
N ALA A 56 5.33 4.03 -5.90
CA ALA A 56 4.03 3.44 -5.65
C ALA A 56 3.19 4.30 -4.70
N LEU A 57 3.82 4.82 -3.64
CA LEU A 57 3.14 5.70 -2.69
C LEU A 57 2.76 7.03 -3.32
N GLN A 58 3.61 7.57 -4.17
CA GLN A 58 3.32 8.80 -4.88
C GLN A 58 2.09 8.65 -5.78
N LYS A 59 1.99 7.52 -6.49
CA LYS A 59 0.81 7.25 -7.32
C LYS A 59 -0.46 7.11 -6.48
N ALA A 60 -0.36 6.46 -5.32
CA ALA A 60 -1.50 6.35 -4.41
C ALA A 60 -1.93 7.73 -3.89
N PHE A 61 -0.96 8.58 -3.57
CA PHE A 61 -1.24 9.94 -3.12
C PHE A 61 -1.97 10.74 -4.19
N GLU A 62 -1.48 10.68 -5.43
CA GLU A 62 -2.12 11.36 -6.57
C GLU A 62 -3.54 10.84 -6.78
N TYR A 63 -3.75 9.53 -6.66
CA TYR A 63 -5.08 8.93 -6.79
C TYR A 63 -6.03 9.48 -5.71
N LEU A 64 -5.55 9.59 -4.47
CA LEU A 64 -6.38 10.07 -3.36
C LEU A 64 -6.67 11.56 -3.40
N GLN A 65 -5.82 12.33 -4.05
CA GLN A 65 -6.07 13.76 -4.25
C GLN A 65 -7.17 14.03 -5.28
N GLY A 66 -7.48 13.05 -6.07
CA GLY A 66 -8.51 13.16 -7.06
C GLY A 66 -8.04 13.57 -8.39
#